data_c1498a580f3cff257ced94680f54ce8a
#
_entry.id   c1498a580f3cff257ced94680f54ce8a
#
_cell.length_a   1.000
_cell.length_b   1.000
_cell.length_c   1.000
_cell.angle_alpha   90.00
_cell.angle_beta   90.00
_cell.angle_gamma   90.00
#
_symmetry.space_group_name_H-M   'P 1'
#
loop_
_entity.id
_entity.type
_entity.pdbx_description
1 polymer ?
#
loop_
_entity_poly.entity_id
_entity_poly.type
_entity_poly.pdbx_seq_one_letter_code
_entity_poly.pdbx_strand_id
1 'polypeptide(L)'
;MANPPCSAPAQLRRVLGLPALVFFGLVYMVPLTIFTTYGIVTELTGGRTAAAYLVTLLAMLFTATSYSFMVKRFPVAGSAYSYTNMAFGPNVGFLAGWSLLLDYLFIPMINYLLIGLFLNIAFPAIPAWAIVLAAIAVVTVLNVVGIHSVAKTSNLIVGAQIVFIGVFVALSWQGLAGQPVDLLAPLRGDGSAPGFAALMAGAAVLCLSFLGFDAVSTLAEECKDARRDVPRAIILTTLGAGLLFTVLAYISQLVLPGSHFANVDAAANEVMFKAGGQFLANFFTAAFVAGSLGSALASQAAVSRILYTMGRDQVLPRRWFGRLSPRFGTPVFATLVVSVFSLLALVIDLTTLASLISFGALVAFSAVNLAVVKTHLMDDAGQRTPLGLLRYGAVPLVGLGLTLWLWTSLSALTLVIGLCWFALGLAYLAVLTAGFRRPVRLVDFSETA
;
A
#
# COMPACT_ATOMS: atom_id res chain seq x y z
N MET A 1 -41.61 -7.49 33.15
CA MET A 1 -40.45 -8.09 32.46
C MET A 1 -39.49 -6.93 32.20
N ALA A 2 -38.38 -6.88 32.92
CA ALA A 2 -37.36 -5.84 32.74
C ALA A 2 -36.57 -6.16 31.46
N ASN A 3 -36.45 -5.18 30.53
CA ASN A 3 -35.57 -5.27 29.37
C ASN A 3 -34.14 -5.56 29.85
N PRO A 4 -33.42 -6.51 29.25
CA PRO A 4 -32.01 -6.70 29.56
C PRO A 4 -31.24 -5.42 29.22
N PRO A 5 -30.24 -5.03 30.03
CA PRO A 5 -29.44 -3.84 29.76
C PRO A 5 -28.75 -3.97 28.39
N CYS A 6 -28.91 -2.93 27.59
CA CYS A 6 -28.21 -2.79 26.31
C CYS A 6 -26.70 -2.93 26.63
N SER A 7 -26.08 -4.01 26.17
CA SER A 7 -24.63 -4.20 26.33
C SER A 7 -23.92 -3.08 25.62
N ALA A 8 -23.12 -2.31 26.37
CA ALA A 8 -22.28 -1.27 25.80
C ALA A 8 -21.47 -1.85 24.65
N PRO A 9 -21.33 -1.13 23.52
CA PRO A 9 -20.53 -1.60 22.40
C PRO A 9 -19.11 -1.94 22.89
N ALA A 10 -18.60 -3.11 22.47
CA ALA A 10 -17.27 -3.59 22.85
C ALA A 10 -16.22 -2.59 22.35
N GLN A 11 -15.68 -1.76 23.25
CA GLN A 11 -14.60 -0.85 22.92
C GLN A 11 -13.30 -1.62 22.71
N LEU A 12 -12.54 -1.25 21.66
CA LEU A 12 -11.22 -1.81 21.40
C LEU A 12 -10.28 -1.47 22.57
N ARG A 13 -9.47 -2.46 22.99
CA ARG A 13 -8.51 -2.26 24.08
C ARG A 13 -7.36 -1.38 23.62
N ARG A 14 -7.12 -0.26 24.27
CA ARG A 14 -5.99 0.66 24.02
C ARG A 14 -4.70 0.08 24.62
N VAL A 15 -4.00 -0.72 23.84
CA VAL A 15 -2.78 -1.43 24.28
C VAL A 15 -1.52 -1.01 23.51
N LEU A 16 -1.65 -0.42 22.32
CA LEU A 16 -0.55 -0.13 21.43
C LEU A 16 0.19 1.15 21.83
N GLY A 17 1.52 1.12 21.80
CA GLY A 17 2.40 2.27 21.95
C GLY A 17 3.19 2.55 20.67
N LEU A 18 3.97 3.63 20.65
CA LEU A 18 4.74 4.08 19.49
C LEU A 18 5.59 2.98 18.82
N PRO A 19 6.40 2.16 19.54
CA PRO A 19 7.20 1.13 18.87
C PRO A 19 6.35 0.09 18.13
N ALA A 20 5.22 -0.33 18.71
CA ALA A 20 4.33 -1.31 18.10
C ALA A 20 3.67 -0.75 16.83
N LEU A 21 3.30 0.53 16.83
CA LEU A 21 2.74 1.21 15.67
C LEU A 21 3.75 1.35 14.53
N VAL A 22 4.99 1.76 14.84
CA VAL A 22 6.08 1.86 13.85
C VAL A 22 6.37 0.49 13.26
N PHE A 23 6.49 -0.53 14.11
CA PHE A 23 6.73 -1.90 13.66
C PHE A 23 5.58 -2.40 12.77
N PHE A 24 4.32 -2.15 13.16
CA PHE A 24 3.16 -2.49 12.33
C PHE A 24 3.24 -1.85 10.94
N GLY A 25 3.54 -0.54 10.86
CA GLY A 25 3.66 0.15 9.59
C GLY A 25 4.78 -0.41 8.71
N LEU A 26 5.96 -0.69 9.28
CA LEU A 26 7.07 -1.30 8.56
C LEU A 26 6.75 -2.72 8.07
N VAL A 27 6.06 -3.51 8.90
CA VAL A 27 5.58 -4.85 8.53
C VAL A 27 4.58 -4.77 7.37
N TYR A 28 3.65 -3.82 7.46
CA TYR A 28 2.62 -3.62 6.43
C TYR A 28 3.22 -3.25 5.08
N MET A 29 4.23 -2.37 5.07
CA MET A 29 4.93 -1.93 3.86
C MET A 29 5.79 -3.04 3.23
N VAL A 30 6.01 -4.15 3.93
CA VAL A 30 6.84 -5.30 3.51
C VAL A 30 8.24 -4.87 3.09
N PRO A 31 9.29 -5.11 3.90
CA PRO A 31 10.65 -4.62 3.64
C PRO A 31 11.24 -4.96 2.27
N LEU A 32 10.82 -6.07 1.67
CA LEU A 32 11.28 -6.51 0.34
C LEU A 32 10.44 -5.96 -0.82
N THR A 33 9.43 -5.12 -0.59
CA THR A 33 8.57 -4.54 -1.64
C THR A 33 9.39 -3.74 -2.68
N ILE A 34 10.54 -3.19 -2.31
CA ILE A 34 11.46 -2.55 -3.25
C ILE A 34 11.74 -3.43 -4.47
N PHE A 35 11.89 -4.74 -4.26
CA PHE A 35 12.25 -5.69 -5.32
C PHE A 35 11.06 -6.10 -6.21
N THR A 36 9.84 -5.68 -5.87
CA THR A 36 8.63 -5.91 -6.67
C THR A 36 8.71 -5.23 -8.03
N THR A 37 9.14 -3.98 -8.04
CA THR A 37 9.16 -3.13 -9.25
C THR A 37 10.56 -2.63 -9.58
N TYR A 38 11.60 -3.22 -8.97
CA TYR A 38 12.98 -2.75 -9.11
C TYR A 38 13.43 -2.63 -10.56
N GLY A 39 13.26 -3.69 -11.34
CA GLY A 39 13.68 -3.72 -12.76
C GLY A 39 12.90 -2.73 -13.61
N ILE A 40 11.56 -2.70 -13.46
CA ILE A 40 10.66 -1.78 -14.15
C ILE A 40 11.09 -0.33 -13.93
N VAL A 41 11.31 0.05 -12.67
CA VAL A 41 11.69 1.43 -12.34
C VAL A 41 13.11 1.73 -12.75
N THR A 42 14.03 0.76 -12.66
CA THR A 42 15.41 0.93 -13.11
C THR A 42 15.46 1.19 -14.62
N GLU A 43 14.69 0.45 -15.42
CA GLU A 43 14.56 0.68 -16.86
C GLU A 43 13.92 2.03 -17.17
N LEU A 44 12.76 2.35 -16.56
CA LEU A 44 12.06 3.63 -16.74
C LEU A 44 12.94 4.84 -16.41
N THR A 45 13.80 4.73 -15.41
CA THR A 45 14.62 5.85 -14.92
C THR A 45 16.04 5.86 -15.46
N GLY A 46 16.42 4.89 -16.31
CA GLY A 46 17.79 4.75 -16.79
C GLY A 46 18.79 4.53 -15.65
N GLY A 47 18.49 3.60 -14.73
CA GLY A 47 19.35 3.27 -13.61
C GLY A 47 19.31 4.25 -12.42
N ARG A 48 18.29 5.13 -12.32
CA ARG A 48 18.16 6.12 -11.22
C ARG A 48 17.11 5.74 -10.17
N THR A 49 16.94 4.46 -9.89
CA THR A 49 15.91 3.94 -8.96
C THR A 49 16.06 4.53 -7.55
N ALA A 50 17.29 4.67 -7.04
CA ALA A 50 17.55 5.30 -5.75
C ALA A 50 17.08 6.77 -5.71
N ALA A 51 17.35 7.54 -6.78
CA ALA A 51 16.88 8.91 -6.89
C ALA A 51 15.34 8.98 -6.98
N ALA A 52 14.70 8.04 -7.70
CA ALA A 52 13.24 7.95 -7.76
C ALA A 52 12.63 7.66 -6.37
N TYR A 53 13.26 6.79 -5.55
CA TYR A 53 12.83 6.56 -4.16
C TYR A 53 12.96 7.82 -3.29
N LEU A 54 14.01 8.63 -3.46
CA LEU A 54 14.14 9.91 -2.74
C LEU A 54 13.02 10.88 -3.10
N VAL A 55 12.66 10.97 -4.39
CA VAL A 55 11.55 11.81 -4.85
C VAL A 55 10.22 11.33 -4.26
N THR A 56 9.98 10.02 -4.33
CA THR A 56 8.77 9.42 -3.76
C THR A 56 8.71 9.61 -2.25
N LEU A 57 9.81 9.39 -1.55
CA LEU A 57 9.90 9.61 -0.10
C LEU A 57 9.54 11.06 0.26
N LEU A 58 10.08 12.04 -0.48
CA LEU A 58 9.75 13.43 -0.26
C LEU A 58 8.26 13.71 -0.42
N ALA A 59 7.65 13.23 -1.51
CA ALA A 59 6.21 13.37 -1.75
C ALA A 59 5.38 12.70 -0.65
N MET A 60 5.77 11.48 -0.25
CA MET A 60 5.07 10.73 0.78
C MET A 60 5.22 11.34 2.17
N LEU A 61 6.35 11.99 2.50
CA LEU A 61 6.53 12.68 3.79
C LEU A 61 5.58 13.88 3.93
N PHE A 62 5.34 14.64 2.86
CA PHE A 62 4.34 15.72 2.90
C PHE A 62 2.93 15.15 3.14
N THR A 63 2.58 14.08 2.44
CA THR A 63 1.30 13.39 2.62
C THR A 63 1.17 12.75 4.01
N ALA A 64 2.22 12.07 4.49
CA ALA A 64 2.28 11.50 5.85
C ALA A 64 2.11 12.58 6.93
N THR A 65 2.65 13.78 6.69
CA THR A 65 2.43 14.95 7.57
C THR A 65 0.97 15.37 7.57
N SER A 66 0.30 15.36 6.43
CA SER A 66 -1.13 15.63 6.31
C SER A 66 -1.97 14.59 7.05
N TYR A 67 -1.67 13.30 6.90
CA TYR A 67 -2.29 12.25 7.72
C TYR A 67 -2.08 12.48 9.21
N SER A 68 -0.87 12.87 9.61
CA SER A 68 -0.53 13.18 11.00
C SER A 68 -1.38 14.33 11.56
N PHE A 69 -1.67 15.36 10.75
CA PHE A 69 -2.57 16.45 11.17
C PHE A 69 -4.01 15.96 11.31
N MET A 70 -4.50 15.14 10.39
CA MET A 70 -5.86 14.58 10.47
C MET A 70 -6.03 13.68 11.69
N VAL A 71 -5.08 12.79 12.00
CA VAL A 71 -5.13 11.95 13.22
C VAL A 71 -5.16 12.79 14.49
N LYS A 72 -4.37 13.86 14.56
CA LYS A 72 -4.38 14.75 15.73
C LYS A 72 -5.72 15.39 15.96
N ARG A 73 -6.42 15.76 14.89
CA ARG A 73 -7.75 16.37 14.96
C ARG A 73 -8.84 15.32 15.19
N PHE A 74 -8.77 14.22 14.44
CA PHE A 74 -9.74 13.13 14.43
C PHE A 74 -9.03 11.79 14.68
N PRO A 75 -8.85 11.38 15.94
CA PRO A 75 -8.16 10.13 16.29
C PRO A 75 -9.09 8.91 16.13
N VAL A 76 -9.61 8.73 14.91
CA VAL A 76 -10.53 7.63 14.55
C VAL A 76 -9.87 6.70 13.54
N ALA A 77 -10.28 5.44 13.54
CA ALA A 77 -9.91 4.48 12.53
C ALA A 77 -10.57 4.81 11.17
N GLY A 78 -9.99 4.32 10.07
CA GLY A 78 -10.60 4.41 8.74
C GLY A 78 -9.81 5.18 7.69
N SER A 79 -8.60 5.65 8.03
CA SER A 79 -7.64 6.25 7.07
C SER A 79 -8.28 7.37 6.22
N ALA A 80 -7.89 7.47 4.93
CA ALA A 80 -8.36 8.52 4.02
C ALA A 80 -9.89 8.59 3.89
N TYR A 81 -10.57 7.45 3.94
CA TYR A 81 -12.03 7.41 3.89
C TYR A 81 -12.65 8.26 5.00
N SER A 82 -12.29 8.00 6.27
CA SER A 82 -12.84 8.72 7.43
C SER A 82 -12.46 10.19 7.40
N TYR A 83 -11.22 10.52 7.09
CA TYR A 83 -10.77 11.92 7.05
C TYR A 83 -11.46 12.73 5.95
N THR A 84 -11.64 12.12 4.78
CA THR A 84 -12.34 12.76 3.66
C THR A 84 -13.83 12.92 3.94
N ASN A 85 -14.45 11.92 4.58
CA ASN A 85 -15.84 12.00 5.03
C ASN A 85 -16.06 13.14 6.04
N MET A 86 -15.19 13.27 7.03
CA MET A 86 -15.26 14.34 8.04
C MET A 86 -15.01 15.72 7.44
N ALA A 87 -14.17 15.84 6.42
CA ALA A 87 -13.84 17.11 5.79
C ALA A 87 -14.90 17.56 4.76
N PHE A 88 -15.39 16.66 3.92
CA PHE A 88 -16.19 16.96 2.73
C PHE A 88 -17.57 16.33 2.74
N GLY A 89 -17.86 15.51 3.74
CA GLY A 89 -19.11 14.78 3.86
C GLY A 89 -19.13 13.41 3.16
N PRO A 90 -20.26 12.66 3.34
CA PRO A 90 -20.34 11.23 3.03
C PRO A 90 -20.17 10.89 1.55
N ASN A 91 -20.59 11.76 0.63
CA ASN A 91 -20.47 11.49 -0.80
C ASN A 91 -19.01 11.50 -1.27
N VAL A 92 -18.23 12.48 -0.82
CA VAL A 92 -16.79 12.59 -1.16
C VAL A 92 -16.00 11.52 -0.41
N GLY A 93 -16.36 11.24 0.85
CA GLY A 93 -15.80 10.12 1.61
C GLY A 93 -15.99 8.79 0.90
N PHE A 94 -17.21 8.53 0.37
CA PHE A 94 -17.47 7.34 -0.42
C PHE A 94 -16.55 7.23 -1.65
N LEU A 95 -16.36 8.30 -2.42
CA LEU A 95 -15.50 8.28 -3.59
C LEU A 95 -14.03 8.04 -3.25
N ALA A 96 -13.54 8.61 -2.15
CA ALA A 96 -12.21 8.32 -1.65
C ALA A 96 -12.07 6.84 -1.24
N GLY A 97 -13.04 6.30 -0.52
CA GLY A 97 -13.10 4.87 -0.16
C GLY A 97 -13.22 3.94 -1.36
N TRP A 98 -14.02 4.32 -2.37
CA TRP A 98 -14.15 3.58 -3.62
C TRP A 98 -12.82 3.52 -4.39
N SER A 99 -12.08 4.62 -4.41
CA SER A 99 -10.76 4.67 -5.05
C SER A 99 -9.74 3.81 -4.29
N LEU A 100 -9.76 3.84 -2.95
CA LEU A 100 -8.96 2.93 -2.12
C LEU A 100 -9.31 1.46 -2.33
N LEU A 101 -10.57 1.15 -2.66
CA LEU A 101 -10.97 -0.23 -2.94
C LEU A 101 -10.23 -0.79 -4.17
N LEU A 102 -9.86 0.03 -5.15
CA LEU A 102 -9.03 -0.38 -6.27
C LEU A 102 -7.67 -0.90 -5.77
N ASP A 103 -7.00 -0.12 -4.92
CA ASP A 103 -5.75 -0.50 -4.28
C ASP A 103 -5.90 -1.84 -3.53
N TYR A 104 -6.85 -1.94 -2.63
CA TYR A 104 -7.09 -3.15 -1.84
C TYR A 104 -7.40 -4.40 -2.69
N LEU A 105 -8.13 -4.28 -3.80
CA LEU A 105 -8.46 -5.41 -4.68
C LEU A 105 -7.24 -5.92 -5.45
N PHE A 106 -6.31 -5.02 -5.81
CA PHE A 106 -5.15 -5.39 -6.62
C PHE A 106 -3.95 -5.86 -5.79
N ILE A 107 -3.86 -5.53 -4.48
CA ILE A 107 -2.76 -6.02 -3.61
C ILE A 107 -2.68 -7.55 -3.53
N PRO A 108 -3.75 -8.32 -3.29
CA PRO A 108 -3.66 -9.79 -3.36
C PRO A 108 -3.21 -10.28 -4.73
N MET A 109 -3.72 -9.65 -5.78
CA MET A 109 -3.45 -10.03 -7.17
C MET A 109 -1.96 -9.88 -7.52
N ILE A 110 -1.33 -8.76 -7.17
CA ILE A 110 0.10 -8.55 -7.43
C ILE A 110 0.95 -9.58 -6.66
N ASN A 111 0.58 -9.92 -5.44
CA ASN A 111 1.27 -10.95 -4.68
C ASN A 111 1.21 -12.33 -5.37
N TYR A 112 0.05 -12.72 -5.90
CA TYR A 112 -0.07 -13.99 -6.65
C TYR A 112 0.78 -13.99 -7.92
N LEU A 113 0.80 -12.88 -8.65
CA LEU A 113 1.64 -12.71 -9.84
C LEU A 113 3.12 -12.87 -9.49
N LEU A 114 3.58 -12.21 -8.43
CA LEU A 114 4.97 -12.28 -7.96
C LEU A 114 5.36 -13.68 -7.48
N ILE A 115 4.48 -14.37 -6.76
CA ILE A 115 4.68 -15.78 -6.37
C ILE A 115 4.86 -16.64 -7.63
N GLY A 116 4.00 -16.46 -8.63
CA GLY A 116 4.10 -17.15 -9.91
C GLY A 116 5.43 -16.91 -10.63
N LEU A 117 5.83 -15.64 -10.71
CA LEU A 117 7.05 -15.20 -11.36
C LEU A 117 8.31 -15.79 -10.70
N PHE A 118 8.49 -15.58 -9.40
CA PHE A 118 9.70 -15.99 -8.70
C PHE A 118 9.80 -17.51 -8.48
N LEU A 119 8.66 -18.21 -8.26
CA LEU A 119 8.70 -19.67 -8.19
C LEU A 119 8.89 -20.33 -9.55
N ASN A 120 8.41 -19.74 -10.64
CA ASN A 120 8.69 -20.28 -11.98
C ASN A 120 10.18 -20.17 -12.32
N ILE A 121 10.87 -19.11 -11.88
CA ILE A 121 12.34 -19.00 -12.03
C ILE A 121 13.07 -20.10 -11.24
N ALA A 122 12.62 -20.39 -10.01
CA ALA A 122 13.21 -21.43 -9.18
C ALA A 122 12.86 -22.86 -9.69
N PHE A 123 11.68 -23.03 -10.26
CA PHE A 123 11.15 -24.31 -10.76
C PHE A 123 10.61 -24.16 -12.18
N PRO A 124 11.48 -24.07 -13.22
CA PRO A 124 11.04 -23.81 -14.59
C PRO A 124 10.13 -24.88 -15.21
N ALA A 125 10.13 -26.09 -14.63
CA ALA A 125 9.24 -27.17 -15.05
C ALA A 125 7.75 -26.88 -14.75
N ILE A 126 7.44 -25.96 -13.85
CA ILE A 126 6.06 -25.63 -13.47
C ILE A 126 5.73 -24.28 -14.10
N PRO A 127 4.74 -24.19 -15.00
CA PRO A 127 4.38 -22.93 -15.64
C PRO A 127 3.83 -21.91 -14.62
N ALA A 128 4.20 -20.63 -14.80
CA ALA A 128 3.85 -19.56 -13.87
C ALA A 128 2.32 -19.47 -13.60
N TRP A 129 1.49 -19.64 -14.63
CA TRP A 129 0.03 -19.62 -14.47
C TRP A 129 -0.49 -20.68 -13.50
N ALA A 130 0.11 -21.89 -13.50
CA ALA A 130 -0.28 -22.96 -12.59
C ALA A 130 0.06 -22.62 -11.12
N ILE A 131 1.23 -22.00 -10.91
CA ILE A 131 1.66 -21.51 -9.60
C ILE A 131 0.73 -20.41 -9.09
N VAL A 132 0.36 -19.46 -9.96
CA VAL A 132 -0.60 -18.37 -9.63
C VAL A 132 -1.95 -18.97 -9.21
N LEU A 133 -2.50 -19.92 -9.98
CA LEU A 133 -3.76 -20.56 -9.64
C LEU A 133 -3.68 -21.33 -8.31
N ALA A 134 -2.57 -22.07 -8.08
CA ALA A 134 -2.34 -22.76 -6.82
C ALA A 134 -2.26 -21.79 -5.65
N ALA A 135 -1.56 -20.67 -5.79
CA ALA A 135 -1.46 -19.62 -4.77
C ALA A 135 -2.83 -19.02 -4.45
N ILE A 136 -3.62 -18.66 -5.48
CA ILE A 136 -5.00 -18.16 -5.29
C ILE A 136 -5.84 -19.20 -4.55
N ALA A 137 -5.80 -20.47 -4.94
CA ALA A 137 -6.57 -21.54 -4.32
C ALA A 137 -6.18 -21.74 -2.85
N VAL A 138 -4.87 -21.84 -2.55
CA VAL A 138 -4.36 -22.02 -1.20
C VAL A 138 -4.77 -20.85 -0.29
N VAL A 139 -4.52 -19.62 -0.72
CA VAL A 139 -4.84 -18.42 0.07
C VAL A 139 -6.36 -18.30 0.27
N THR A 140 -7.16 -18.63 -0.74
CA THR A 140 -8.63 -18.62 -0.64
C THR A 140 -9.12 -19.62 0.38
N VAL A 141 -8.63 -20.87 0.32
CA VAL A 141 -9.01 -21.93 1.28
C VAL A 141 -8.63 -21.51 2.70
N LEU A 142 -7.42 -21.00 2.89
CA LEU A 142 -6.95 -20.55 4.19
C LEU A 142 -7.80 -19.40 4.77
N ASN A 143 -8.19 -18.44 3.93
CA ASN A 143 -9.07 -17.33 4.35
C ASN A 143 -10.51 -17.80 4.63
N VAL A 144 -11.03 -18.75 3.86
CA VAL A 144 -12.35 -19.34 4.11
C VAL A 144 -12.39 -20.10 5.44
N VAL A 145 -11.38 -20.92 5.71
CA VAL A 145 -11.28 -21.71 6.96
C VAL A 145 -11.00 -20.80 8.16
N GLY A 146 -10.42 -19.62 7.96
CA GLY A 146 -10.23 -18.65 9.01
C GLY A 146 -9.07 -18.98 9.96
N ILE A 147 -7.86 -19.04 9.46
CA ILE A 147 -6.69 -19.34 10.30
C ILE A 147 -6.35 -18.14 11.19
N HIS A 148 -6.57 -18.28 12.49
CA HIS A 148 -6.23 -17.29 13.52
C HIS A 148 -4.71 -17.13 13.77
N SER A 149 -3.85 -17.91 13.09
CA SER A 149 -2.38 -17.93 13.32
C SER A 149 -1.57 -16.92 12.52
N VAL A 150 -2.22 -16.05 11.74
CA VAL A 150 -1.55 -15.12 10.81
C VAL A 150 -0.55 -14.19 11.52
N ALA A 151 -0.86 -13.69 12.70
CA ALA A 151 0.00 -12.70 13.39
C ALA A 151 1.38 -13.28 13.81
N LYS A 152 1.44 -14.51 14.32
CA LYS A 152 2.71 -15.13 14.71
C LYS A 152 3.57 -15.47 13.48
N THR A 153 2.93 -15.91 12.41
CA THR A 153 3.60 -16.25 11.15
C THR A 153 4.13 -14.98 10.48
N SER A 154 3.40 -13.87 10.52
CA SER A 154 3.84 -12.58 9.98
C SER A 154 5.14 -12.08 10.63
N ASN A 155 5.28 -12.19 11.95
CA ASN A 155 6.49 -11.78 12.65
C ASN A 155 7.71 -12.61 12.24
N LEU A 156 7.54 -13.91 12.03
CA LEU A 156 8.61 -14.80 11.56
C LEU A 156 9.03 -14.44 10.12
N ILE A 157 8.06 -14.21 9.25
CA ILE A 157 8.30 -13.83 7.84
C ILE A 157 9.07 -12.51 7.77
N VAL A 158 8.65 -11.49 8.52
CA VAL A 158 9.35 -10.19 8.54
C VAL A 158 10.74 -10.34 9.17
N GLY A 159 10.89 -11.13 10.22
CA GLY A 159 12.20 -11.46 10.79
C GLY A 159 13.14 -12.08 9.75
N ALA A 160 12.66 -13.03 8.96
CA ALA A 160 13.43 -13.64 7.87
C ALA A 160 13.81 -12.62 6.78
N GLN A 161 12.91 -11.69 6.44
CA GLN A 161 13.22 -10.61 5.50
C GLN A 161 14.29 -9.64 6.02
N ILE A 162 14.26 -9.30 7.32
CA ILE A 162 15.29 -8.46 7.93
C ILE A 162 16.65 -9.17 7.91
N VAL A 163 16.69 -10.45 8.23
CA VAL A 163 17.93 -11.26 8.14
C VAL A 163 18.42 -11.30 6.70
N PHE A 164 17.53 -11.54 5.73
CA PHE A 164 17.88 -11.50 4.32
C PHE A 164 18.51 -10.16 3.92
N ILE A 165 17.91 -9.03 4.30
CA ILE A 165 18.44 -7.69 4.02
C ILE A 165 19.86 -7.54 4.59
N GLY A 166 20.09 -7.98 5.82
CA GLY A 166 21.42 -7.96 6.43
C GLY A 166 22.45 -8.78 5.64
N VAL A 167 22.09 -9.97 5.21
CA VAL A 167 22.94 -10.84 4.38
C VAL A 167 23.21 -10.22 3.02
N PHE A 168 22.17 -9.68 2.36
CA PHE A 168 22.31 -8.99 1.08
C PHE A 168 23.29 -7.81 1.15
N VAL A 169 23.13 -6.94 2.15
CA VAL A 169 24.01 -5.78 2.35
C VAL A 169 25.45 -6.24 2.60
N ALA A 170 25.65 -7.25 3.47
CA ALA A 170 26.98 -7.77 3.80
C ALA A 170 27.69 -8.38 2.59
N LEU A 171 27.00 -9.23 1.81
CA LEU A 171 27.57 -9.84 0.61
C LEU A 171 27.82 -8.81 -0.50
N SER A 172 26.91 -7.86 -0.68
CA SER A 172 27.09 -6.75 -1.63
C SER A 172 28.34 -5.92 -1.27
N TRP A 173 28.52 -5.59 0.01
CA TRP A 173 29.70 -4.87 0.48
C TRP A 173 30.99 -5.65 0.22
N GLN A 174 31.01 -6.95 0.51
CA GLN A 174 32.17 -7.81 0.22
C GLN A 174 32.48 -7.88 -1.29
N GLY A 175 31.46 -8.01 -2.13
CA GLY A 175 31.64 -8.07 -3.57
C GLY A 175 32.09 -6.76 -4.21
N LEU A 176 31.79 -5.62 -3.60
CA LEU A 176 32.21 -4.28 -4.06
C LEU A 176 33.59 -3.88 -3.51
N ALA A 177 34.06 -4.54 -2.46
CA ALA A 177 35.32 -4.21 -1.83
C ALA A 177 36.51 -4.41 -2.81
N GLY A 178 37.30 -3.35 -3.00
CA GLY A 178 38.45 -3.37 -3.90
C GLY A 178 38.16 -3.20 -5.40
N GLN A 179 36.90 -3.03 -5.79
CA GLN A 179 36.52 -2.69 -7.16
C GLN A 179 36.41 -1.17 -7.38
N PRO A 180 36.76 -0.64 -8.56
CA PRO A 180 36.46 0.75 -8.90
C PRO A 180 34.96 0.91 -9.06
N VAL A 181 34.29 1.52 -8.09
CA VAL A 181 32.84 1.73 -8.06
C VAL A 181 32.52 3.22 -8.25
N ASP A 182 31.72 3.56 -9.25
CA ASP A 182 31.15 4.91 -9.36
C ASP A 182 30.00 5.08 -8.40
N LEU A 183 30.27 5.70 -7.25
CA LEU A 183 29.28 6.00 -6.22
C LEU A 183 28.15 6.93 -6.68
N LEU A 184 28.35 7.68 -7.77
CA LEU A 184 27.32 8.59 -8.29
C LEU A 184 26.44 7.93 -9.37
N ALA A 185 26.84 6.79 -9.90
CA ALA A 185 26.08 6.07 -10.93
C ALA A 185 24.61 5.83 -10.54
N PRO A 186 24.26 5.37 -9.31
CA PRO A 186 22.87 5.16 -8.91
C PRO A 186 22.00 6.42 -8.86
N LEU A 187 22.63 7.60 -8.90
CA LEU A 187 21.93 8.90 -8.89
C LEU A 187 21.92 9.56 -10.26
N ARG A 188 22.97 9.37 -11.07
CA ARG A 188 23.11 9.92 -12.43
C ARG A 188 22.39 9.07 -13.47
N GLY A 189 22.39 7.74 -13.28
CA GLY A 189 21.94 6.76 -14.25
C GLY A 189 22.94 6.55 -15.38
N ASP A 190 22.54 5.77 -16.37
CA ASP A 190 23.33 5.38 -17.57
C ASP A 190 23.06 6.29 -18.79
N GLY A 191 22.17 7.26 -18.65
CA GLY A 191 21.80 8.20 -19.73
C GLY A 191 20.75 7.67 -20.71
N SER A 192 20.28 6.42 -20.57
CA SER A 192 19.26 5.82 -21.45
C SER A 192 17.89 6.48 -21.34
N ALA A 193 17.54 7.01 -20.17
CA ALA A 193 16.28 7.70 -19.89
C ALA A 193 16.55 9.11 -19.34
N PRO A 194 17.01 10.07 -20.18
CA PRO A 194 17.36 11.40 -19.73
C PRO A 194 16.12 12.20 -19.30
N GLY A 195 16.34 13.13 -18.37
CA GLY A 195 15.32 14.08 -17.96
C GLY A 195 14.58 13.74 -16.66
N PHE A 196 13.86 14.73 -16.19
CA PHE A 196 13.13 14.66 -14.92
C PHE A 196 11.81 13.90 -15.05
N ALA A 197 11.20 13.91 -16.24
CA ALA A 197 9.95 13.20 -16.49
C ALA A 197 10.09 11.68 -16.30
N ALA A 198 11.19 11.07 -16.78
CA ALA A 198 11.48 9.66 -16.58
C ALA A 198 11.65 9.32 -15.09
N LEU A 199 12.31 10.18 -14.32
CA LEU A 199 12.46 10.03 -12.89
C LEU A 199 11.09 10.08 -12.18
N MET A 200 10.21 11.00 -12.58
CA MET A 200 8.85 11.13 -12.02
C MET A 200 7.95 9.95 -12.38
N ALA A 201 8.09 9.40 -13.60
CA ALA A 201 7.38 8.19 -14.01
C ALA A 201 7.77 6.99 -13.13
N GLY A 202 9.06 6.80 -12.89
CA GLY A 202 9.54 5.80 -11.93
C GLY A 202 9.03 6.04 -10.51
N ALA A 203 9.09 7.30 -10.03
CA ALA A 203 8.61 7.68 -8.72
C ALA A 203 7.10 7.41 -8.53
N ALA A 204 6.29 7.58 -9.59
CA ALA A 204 4.86 7.28 -9.56
C ALA A 204 4.59 5.78 -9.34
N VAL A 205 5.36 4.90 -9.98
CA VAL A 205 5.26 3.44 -9.77
C VAL A 205 5.68 3.07 -8.35
N LEU A 206 6.71 3.73 -7.80
CA LEU A 206 7.24 3.47 -6.46
C LEU A 206 6.28 3.87 -5.33
N CYS A 207 5.20 4.60 -5.60
CA CYS A 207 4.17 4.87 -4.59
C CYS A 207 3.62 3.58 -3.97
N LEU A 208 3.55 2.49 -4.74
CA LEU A 208 3.19 1.15 -4.26
C LEU A 208 4.00 0.73 -3.03
N SER A 209 5.32 1.00 -3.03
CA SER A 209 6.21 0.60 -1.93
C SER A 209 5.93 1.34 -0.62
N PHE A 210 5.27 2.49 -0.67
CA PHE A 210 4.94 3.30 0.50
C PHE A 210 3.56 3.01 1.08
N LEU A 211 2.75 2.15 0.43
CA LEU A 211 1.45 1.78 0.96
C LEU A 211 1.59 1.05 2.29
N GLY A 212 0.92 1.58 3.30
CA GLY A 212 0.99 1.06 4.67
C GLY A 212 1.31 2.11 5.73
N PHE A 213 1.94 3.25 5.39
CA PHE A 213 2.09 4.32 6.38
C PHE A 213 0.73 4.89 6.82
N ASP A 214 -0.22 4.95 5.91
CA ASP A 214 -1.59 5.37 6.16
C ASP A 214 -2.39 4.34 6.96
N ALA A 215 -2.07 3.04 6.80
CA ALA A 215 -2.66 1.96 7.58
C ALA A 215 -2.37 2.08 9.08
N VAL A 216 -1.26 2.72 9.48
CA VAL A 216 -0.97 3.03 10.90
C VAL A 216 -2.10 3.86 11.52
N SER A 217 -2.75 4.74 10.74
CA SER A 217 -3.87 5.55 11.21
C SER A 217 -5.11 4.73 11.61
N THR A 218 -5.27 3.54 11.03
CA THR A 218 -6.39 2.64 11.37
C THR A 218 -6.31 2.06 12.77
N LEU A 219 -5.12 2.12 13.40
CA LEU A 219 -4.88 1.66 14.76
C LEU A 219 -5.10 2.75 15.81
N ALA A 220 -5.61 3.92 15.42
CA ALA A 220 -5.79 5.05 16.33
C ALA A 220 -6.64 4.69 17.56
N GLU A 221 -7.67 3.89 17.40
CA GLU A 221 -8.58 3.49 18.50
C GLU A 221 -7.97 2.46 19.45
N GLU A 222 -6.94 1.71 18.99
CA GLU A 222 -6.22 0.74 19.81
C GLU A 222 -4.97 1.33 20.49
N CYS A 223 -4.62 2.60 20.16
CA CYS A 223 -3.45 3.29 20.68
C CYS A 223 -3.74 3.91 22.06
N LYS A 224 -2.75 3.84 22.97
CA LYS A 224 -2.82 4.45 24.32
C LYS A 224 -2.93 5.97 24.25
N ASP A 225 -2.17 6.59 23.35
CA ASP A 225 -2.19 8.05 23.09
C ASP A 225 -2.20 8.28 21.57
N ALA A 226 -3.39 8.16 20.97
CA ALA A 226 -3.56 8.24 19.53
C ALA A 226 -3.11 9.60 18.96
N ARG A 227 -3.37 10.71 19.68
CA ARG A 227 -3.03 12.06 19.21
C ARG A 227 -1.53 12.34 19.18
N ARG A 228 -0.76 11.60 19.96
CA ARG A 228 0.70 11.77 20.07
C ARG A 228 1.46 10.69 19.29
N ASP A 229 1.12 9.43 19.53
CA ASP A 229 1.94 8.30 19.05
C ASP A 229 1.63 7.92 17.61
N VAL A 230 0.37 7.97 17.16
CA VAL A 230 0.03 7.63 15.77
C VAL A 230 0.65 8.61 14.76
N PRO A 231 0.58 9.95 14.93
CA PRO A 231 1.25 10.89 14.05
C PRO A 231 2.75 10.68 13.94
N ARG A 232 3.41 10.38 15.07
CA ARG A 232 4.84 10.08 15.10
C ARG A 232 5.17 8.78 14.40
N ALA A 233 4.35 7.74 14.62
CA ALA A 233 4.51 6.45 13.98
C ALA A 233 4.38 6.57 12.45
N ILE A 234 3.39 7.31 11.94
CA ILE A 234 3.23 7.56 10.50
C ILE A 234 4.52 8.16 9.90
N ILE A 235 5.04 9.23 10.49
CA ILE A 235 6.26 9.88 9.99
C ILE A 235 7.48 8.96 10.09
N LEU A 236 7.68 8.29 11.24
CA LEU A 236 8.82 7.39 11.44
C LEU A 236 8.78 6.18 10.51
N THR A 237 7.60 5.63 10.27
CA THR A 237 7.40 4.51 9.33
C THR A 237 7.72 4.96 7.90
N THR A 238 7.16 6.08 7.46
CA THR A 238 7.40 6.61 6.10
C THR A 238 8.88 6.92 5.88
N LEU A 239 9.51 7.60 6.83
CA LEU A 239 10.93 7.94 6.74
C LEU A 239 11.82 6.69 6.80
N GLY A 240 11.57 5.80 7.76
CA GLY A 240 12.36 4.58 7.95
C GLY A 240 12.29 3.65 6.75
N ALA A 241 11.08 3.38 6.24
CA ALA A 241 10.89 2.55 5.05
C ALA A 241 11.48 3.21 3.81
N GLY A 242 11.23 4.51 3.60
CA GLY A 242 11.74 5.21 2.42
C GLY A 242 13.27 5.29 2.39
N LEU A 243 13.92 5.48 3.53
CA LEU A 243 15.39 5.41 3.61
C LEU A 243 15.89 3.99 3.36
N LEU A 244 15.23 2.96 3.93
CA LEU A 244 15.56 1.56 3.68
C LEU A 244 15.49 1.24 2.19
N PHE A 245 14.39 1.60 1.54
CA PHE A 245 14.18 1.36 0.10
C PHE A 245 15.23 2.10 -0.75
N THR A 246 15.52 3.34 -0.41
CA THR A 246 16.55 4.13 -1.10
C THR A 246 17.92 3.46 -0.98
N VAL A 247 18.31 3.02 0.21
CA VAL A 247 19.60 2.37 0.45
C VAL A 247 19.69 1.04 -0.28
N LEU A 248 18.62 0.23 -0.24
CA LEU A 248 18.59 -1.06 -0.95
C LEU A 248 18.63 -0.86 -2.48
N ALA A 249 17.90 0.12 -3.01
CA ALA A 249 17.96 0.47 -4.44
C ALA A 249 19.36 0.94 -4.84
N TYR A 250 20.00 1.77 -4.01
CA TYR A 250 21.34 2.27 -4.24
C TYR A 250 22.37 1.14 -4.26
N ILE A 251 22.35 0.25 -3.27
CA ILE A 251 23.25 -0.91 -3.20
C ILE A 251 23.00 -1.84 -4.40
N SER A 252 21.74 -2.12 -4.75
CA SER A 252 21.40 -2.97 -5.90
C SER A 252 21.98 -2.42 -7.19
N GLN A 253 21.91 -1.11 -7.39
CA GLN A 253 22.45 -0.44 -8.58
C GLN A 253 24.00 -0.42 -8.59
N LEU A 254 24.65 -0.40 -7.43
CA LEU A 254 26.12 -0.56 -7.36
C LEU A 254 26.56 -1.99 -7.70
N VAL A 255 25.79 -2.99 -7.26
CA VAL A 255 26.08 -4.43 -7.54
C VAL A 255 25.87 -4.77 -9.00
N LEU A 256 24.79 -4.26 -9.60
CA LEU A 256 24.47 -4.49 -11.01
C LEU A 256 24.15 -3.14 -11.68
N PRO A 257 25.20 -2.41 -12.16
CA PRO A 257 25.03 -1.14 -12.84
C PRO A 257 24.30 -1.29 -14.18
N GLY A 258 23.58 -0.23 -14.59
CA GLY A 258 22.84 -0.18 -15.84
C GLY A 258 21.33 -0.29 -15.64
N SER A 259 20.60 -0.28 -16.77
CA SER A 259 19.13 -0.28 -16.79
C SER A 259 18.51 -1.43 -17.57
N HIS A 260 19.32 -2.35 -18.08
CA HIS A 260 18.85 -3.47 -18.91
C HIS A 260 19.01 -4.80 -18.17
N PHE A 261 17.93 -5.56 -18.13
CA PHE A 261 17.85 -6.87 -17.49
C PHE A 261 17.38 -7.92 -18.51
N ALA A 262 17.77 -9.18 -18.30
CA ALA A 262 17.27 -10.29 -19.11
C ALA A 262 15.76 -10.49 -18.91
N ASN A 263 15.30 -10.30 -17.67
CA ASN A 263 13.89 -10.27 -17.31
C ASN A 263 13.63 -9.11 -16.36
N VAL A 264 13.00 -8.06 -16.87
CA VAL A 264 12.73 -6.81 -16.14
C VAL A 264 11.90 -7.05 -14.88
N ASP A 265 10.87 -7.90 -14.97
CA ASP A 265 9.98 -8.21 -13.85
C ASP A 265 10.69 -8.99 -12.73
N ALA A 266 11.76 -9.72 -13.09
CA ALA A 266 12.55 -10.54 -12.17
C ALA A 266 13.98 -9.99 -11.95
N ALA A 267 14.24 -8.75 -12.32
CA ALA A 267 15.57 -8.13 -12.24
C ALA A 267 16.20 -8.21 -10.83
N ALA A 268 15.37 -8.23 -9.78
CA ALA A 268 15.84 -8.44 -8.41
C ALA A 268 16.63 -9.75 -8.27
N ASN A 269 16.21 -10.82 -8.95
CA ASN A 269 16.90 -12.11 -8.89
C ASN A 269 18.30 -12.05 -9.54
N GLU A 270 18.45 -11.29 -10.64
CA GLU A 270 19.75 -11.03 -11.28
C GLU A 270 20.70 -10.28 -10.34
N VAL A 271 20.17 -9.25 -9.63
CA VAL A 271 20.94 -8.52 -8.61
C VAL A 271 21.39 -9.45 -7.48
N MET A 272 20.49 -10.31 -6.97
CA MET A 272 20.83 -11.26 -5.90
C MET A 272 21.88 -12.29 -6.37
N PHE A 273 21.72 -12.79 -7.57
CA PHE A 273 22.71 -13.71 -8.15
C PHE A 273 24.09 -13.06 -8.31
N LYS A 274 24.14 -11.80 -8.73
CA LYS A 274 25.38 -11.03 -8.85
C LYS A 274 26.02 -10.74 -7.49
N ALA A 275 25.20 -10.43 -6.46
CA ALA A 275 25.69 -10.09 -5.11
C ALA A 275 26.20 -11.28 -4.31
N GLY A 276 25.56 -12.45 -4.41
CA GLY A 276 25.85 -13.61 -3.55
C GLY A 276 25.61 -14.98 -4.21
N GLY A 277 25.57 -15.01 -5.54
CA GLY A 277 25.40 -16.25 -6.31
C GLY A 277 24.04 -16.91 -6.09
N GLN A 278 23.98 -18.20 -6.42
CA GLN A 278 22.75 -18.99 -6.34
C GLN A 278 22.18 -19.07 -4.92
N PHE A 279 23.03 -19.06 -3.90
CA PHE A 279 22.58 -19.08 -2.50
C PHE A 279 21.71 -17.86 -2.19
N LEU A 280 22.18 -16.64 -2.51
CA LEU A 280 21.44 -15.43 -2.21
C LEU A 280 20.18 -15.30 -3.07
N ALA A 281 20.21 -15.70 -4.33
CA ALA A 281 19.05 -15.74 -5.20
C ALA A 281 17.96 -16.70 -4.67
N ASN A 282 18.34 -17.89 -4.22
CA ASN A 282 17.40 -18.84 -3.61
C ASN A 282 16.84 -18.33 -2.27
N PHE A 283 17.68 -17.74 -1.43
CA PHE A 283 17.25 -17.15 -0.16
C PHE A 283 16.28 -15.99 -0.38
N PHE A 284 16.58 -15.12 -1.34
CA PHE A 284 15.68 -14.06 -1.78
C PHE A 284 14.31 -14.61 -2.19
N THR A 285 14.31 -15.58 -3.12
CA THR A 285 13.08 -16.19 -3.61
C THR A 285 12.25 -16.77 -2.47
N ALA A 286 12.87 -17.51 -1.56
CA ALA A 286 12.16 -18.07 -0.39
C ALA A 286 11.58 -17.00 0.52
N ALA A 287 12.37 -15.99 0.90
CA ALA A 287 11.95 -14.90 1.78
C ALA A 287 10.86 -14.04 1.13
N PHE A 288 11.00 -13.76 -0.17
CA PHE A 288 10.06 -12.95 -0.94
C PHE A 288 8.73 -13.66 -1.16
N VAL A 289 8.75 -14.93 -1.55
CA VAL A 289 7.54 -15.74 -1.75
C VAL A 289 6.79 -15.94 -0.43
N ALA A 290 7.52 -16.22 0.66
CA ALA A 290 6.90 -16.32 1.98
C ALA A 290 6.22 -14.99 2.40
N GLY A 291 6.90 -13.85 2.15
CA GLY A 291 6.33 -12.52 2.38
C GLY A 291 5.10 -12.24 1.52
N SER A 292 5.16 -12.56 0.24
CA SER A 292 4.05 -12.39 -0.70
C SER A 292 2.85 -13.26 -0.33
N LEU A 293 3.05 -14.50 0.11
CA LEU A 293 1.96 -15.35 0.64
C LEU A 293 1.31 -14.75 1.88
N GLY A 294 2.12 -14.26 2.84
CA GLY A 294 1.62 -13.59 4.04
C GLY A 294 0.82 -12.33 3.70
N SER A 295 1.33 -11.51 2.79
CA SER A 295 0.67 -10.30 2.30
C SER A 295 -0.62 -10.62 1.54
N ALA A 296 -0.63 -11.65 0.68
CA ALA A 296 -1.82 -12.11 -0.04
C ALA A 296 -2.92 -12.58 0.91
N LEU A 297 -2.57 -13.35 1.96
CA LEU A 297 -3.50 -13.78 3.00
C LEU A 297 -4.13 -12.60 3.73
N ALA A 298 -3.30 -11.67 4.19
CA ALA A 298 -3.76 -10.51 4.96
C ALA A 298 -4.60 -9.56 4.10
N SER A 299 -4.15 -9.23 2.88
CA SER A 299 -4.84 -8.32 1.98
C SER A 299 -6.17 -8.90 1.48
N GLN A 300 -6.22 -10.17 1.07
CA GLN A 300 -7.46 -10.82 0.68
C GLN A 300 -8.47 -10.86 1.84
N ALA A 301 -8.02 -11.15 3.07
CA ALA A 301 -8.87 -11.11 4.25
C ALA A 301 -9.41 -9.70 4.52
N ALA A 302 -8.56 -8.66 4.42
CA ALA A 302 -8.94 -7.27 4.62
C ALA A 302 -10.01 -6.83 3.61
N VAL A 303 -9.78 -7.06 2.32
CA VAL A 303 -10.74 -6.75 1.24
C VAL A 303 -12.06 -7.47 1.44
N SER A 304 -12.01 -8.77 1.77
CA SER A 304 -13.22 -9.56 2.00
C SER A 304 -14.05 -9.03 3.16
N ARG A 305 -13.40 -8.52 4.22
CA ARG A 305 -14.09 -7.88 5.35
C ARG A 305 -14.68 -6.52 4.97
N ILE A 306 -13.97 -5.72 4.17
CA ILE A 306 -14.50 -4.45 3.65
C ILE A 306 -15.76 -4.70 2.82
N LEU A 307 -15.73 -5.64 1.87
CA LEU A 307 -16.88 -6.01 1.06
C LEU A 307 -18.04 -6.54 1.92
N TYR A 308 -17.74 -7.32 2.95
CA TYR A 308 -18.74 -7.79 3.92
C TYR A 308 -19.37 -6.63 4.68
N THR A 309 -18.57 -5.68 5.18
CA THR A 309 -19.07 -4.50 5.88
C THR A 309 -19.97 -3.67 4.96
N MET A 310 -19.54 -3.42 3.72
CA MET A 310 -20.35 -2.73 2.72
C MET A 310 -21.67 -3.48 2.44
N GLY A 311 -21.65 -4.81 2.46
CA GLY A 311 -22.86 -5.63 2.32
C GLY A 311 -23.78 -5.56 3.54
N ARG A 312 -23.21 -5.56 4.76
CA ARG A 312 -23.96 -5.40 6.01
C ARG A 312 -24.65 -4.04 6.07
N ASP A 313 -23.96 -3.00 5.66
CA ASP A 313 -24.42 -1.61 5.67
C ASP A 313 -25.28 -1.27 4.45
N GLN A 314 -25.67 -2.27 3.65
CA GLN A 314 -26.53 -2.14 2.47
C GLN A 314 -25.97 -1.27 1.34
N VAL A 315 -24.66 -0.96 1.37
CA VAL A 315 -23.95 -0.34 0.24
C VAL A 315 -23.82 -1.35 -0.90
N LEU A 316 -23.55 -2.62 -0.59
CA LEU A 316 -23.61 -3.75 -1.52
C LEU A 316 -24.83 -4.63 -1.19
N PRO A 317 -25.32 -5.49 -2.12
CA PRO A 317 -26.46 -6.37 -1.88
C PRO A 317 -26.25 -7.27 -0.65
N ARG A 318 -26.98 -7.00 0.44
CA ARG A 318 -26.87 -7.69 1.73
C ARG A 318 -27.04 -9.21 1.60
N ARG A 319 -27.85 -9.65 0.64
CA ARG A 319 -28.11 -11.08 0.39
C ARG A 319 -26.82 -11.86 0.11
N TRP A 320 -25.86 -11.26 -0.56
CA TRP A 320 -24.63 -11.89 -1.02
C TRP A 320 -23.44 -11.52 -0.13
N PHE A 321 -23.21 -10.23 0.10
CA PHE A 321 -22.04 -9.73 0.80
C PHE A 321 -22.21 -9.65 2.33
N GLY A 322 -23.42 -9.41 2.83
CA GLY A 322 -23.71 -9.21 4.25
C GLY A 322 -23.88 -10.52 5.06
N ARG A 323 -23.36 -11.66 4.58
CA ARG A 323 -23.48 -12.97 5.25
C ARG A 323 -22.14 -13.55 5.62
N LEU A 324 -22.05 -14.09 6.84
CA LEU A 324 -20.92 -14.91 7.28
C LEU A 324 -21.27 -16.40 7.14
N SER A 325 -20.29 -17.22 6.87
CA SER A 325 -20.45 -18.69 6.87
C SER A 325 -20.81 -19.16 8.28
N PRO A 326 -21.87 -19.95 8.46
CA PRO A 326 -22.23 -20.50 9.77
C PRO A 326 -21.15 -21.41 10.35
N ARG A 327 -20.36 -22.08 9.48
CA ARG A 327 -19.32 -23.03 9.89
C ARG A 327 -18.00 -22.35 10.27
N PHE A 328 -17.60 -21.32 9.53
CA PHE A 328 -16.25 -20.71 9.64
C PHE A 328 -16.28 -19.31 10.24
N GLY A 329 -17.43 -18.64 10.29
CA GLY A 329 -17.55 -17.25 10.74
C GLY A 329 -16.88 -16.24 9.81
N THR A 330 -16.56 -16.65 8.57
CA THR A 330 -15.86 -15.85 7.58
C THR A 330 -16.78 -15.40 6.44
N PRO A 331 -16.51 -14.28 5.75
CA PRO A 331 -17.29 -13.79 4.63
C PRO A 331 -16.95 -14.53 3.32
N VAL A 332 -17.31 -15.82 3.24
CA VAL A 332 -16.92 -16.73 2.13
C VAL A 332 -17.25 -16.17 0.76
N PHE A 333 -18.44 -15.61 0.58
CA PHE A 333 -18.84 -15.06 -0.73
C PHE A 333 -17.91 -13.90 -1.15
N ALA A 334 -17.63 -12.96 -0.26
CA ALA A 334 -16.71 -11.85 -0.53
C ALA A 334 -15.30 -12.38 -0.84
N THR A 335 -14.80 -13.36 -0.09
CA THR A 335 -13.51 -14.00 -0.34
C THR A 335 -13.43 -14.64 -1.73
N LEU A 336 -14.48 -15.36 -2.15
CA LEU A 336 -14.56 -15.95 -3.49
C LEU A 336 -14.60 -14.88 -4.59
N VAL A 337 -15.33 -13.78 -4.39
CA VAL A 337 -15.36 -12.66 -5.35
C VAL A 337 -13.97 -12.08 -5.53
N VAL A 338 -13.22 -11.84 -4.44
CA VAL A 338 -11.83 -11.37 -4.51
C VAL A 338 -10.94 -12.38 -5.23
N SER A 339 -11.13 -13.68 -4.96
CA SER A 339 -10.35 -14.74 -5.62
C SER A 339 -10.61 -14.80 -7.12
N VAL A 340 -11.87 -14.68 -7.55
CA VAL A 340 -12.25 -14.62 -8.96
C VAL A 340 -11.67 -13.37 -9.62
N PHE A 341 -11.74 -12.23 -8.95
CA PHE A 341 -11.12 -10.99 -9.43
C PHE A 341 -9.60 -11.14 -9.56
N SER A 342 -8.97 -11.86 -8.64
CA SER A 342 -7.52 -12.12 -8.67
C SER A 342 -7.07 -12.99 -9.85
N LEU A 343 -7.97 -13.69 -10.56
CA LEU A 343 -7.63 -14.41 -11.80
C LEU A 343 -7.14 -13.46 -12.91
N LEU A 344 -7.45 -12.16 -12.82
CA LEU A 344 -6.90 -11.15 -13.72
C LEU A 344 -5.36 -11.06 -13.65
N ALA A 345 -4.72 -11.56 -12.58
CA ALA A 345 -3.27 -11.72 -12.49
C ALA A 345 -2.66 -12.59 -13.61
N LEU A 346 -3.48 -13.41 -14.31
CA LEU A 346 -3.03 -14.22 -15.41
C LEU A 346 -2.92 -13.46 -16.74
N VAL A 347 -3.51 -12.25 -16.83
CA VAL A 347 -3.61 -11.48 -18.09
C VAL A 347 -3.10 -10.04 -17.94
N ILE A 348 -3.00 -9.51 -16.71
CA ILE A 348 -2.49 -8.16 -16.45
C ILE A 348 -1.00 -8.26 -16.09
N ASP A 349 -0.19 -7.44 -16.71
CA ASP A 349 1.25 -7.35 -16.42
C ASP A 349 1.53 -6.65 -15.08
N LEU A 350 2.75 -6.90 -14.55
CA LEU A 350 3.18 -6.38 -13.25
C LEU A 350 3.20 -4.84 -13.22
N THR A 351 3.65 -4.21 -14.32
CA THR A 351 3.76 -2.75 -14.42
C THR A 351 2.37 -2.10 -14.32
N THR A 352 1.41 -2.64 -15.06
CA THR A 352 0.01 -2.16 -15.03
C THR A 352 -0.61 -2.35 -13.65
N LEU A 353 -0.42 -3.52 -13.01
CA LEU A 353 -0.92 -3.76 -11.65
C LEU A 353 -0.33 -2.79 -10.63
N ALA A 354 0.99 -2.62 -10.61
CA ALA A 354 1.68 -1.70 -9.71
C ALA A 354 1.20 -0.26 -9.89
N SER A 355 1.00 0.15 -11.15
CA SER A 355 0.53 1.49 -11.49
C SER A 355 -0.93 1.72 -11.07
N LEU A 356 -1.81 0.72 -11.21
CA LEU A 356 -3.21 0.80 -10.80
C LEU A 356 -3.35 0.90 -9.27
N ILE A 357 -2.56 0.15 -8.53
CA ILE A 357 -2.48 0.25 -7.06
C ILE A 357 -2.04 1.67 -6.67
N SER A 358 -0.97 2.17 -7.30
CA SER A 358 -0.49 3.55 -7.07
C SER A 358 -1.54 4.61 -7.41
N PHE A 359 -2.33 4.41 -8.48
CA PHE A 359 -3.43 5.32 -8.83
C PHE A 359 -4.44 5.44 -7.69
N GLY A 360 -4.93 4.33 -7.15
CA GLY A 360 -5.90 4.32 -6.04
C GLY A 360 -5.37 5.06 -4.80
N ALA A 361 -4.11 4.80 -4.45
CA ALA A 361 -3.44 5.44 -3.34
C ALA A 361 -3.27 6.96 -3.54
N LEU A 362 -2.84 7.39 -4.72
CA LEU A 362 -2.64 8.81 -5.04
C LEU A 362 -3.95 9.61 -4.99
N VAL A 363 -5.11 9.01 -5.37
CA VAL A 363 -6.43 9.63 -5.16
C VAL A 363 -6.68 9.90 -3.68
N ALA A 364 -6.50 8.89 -2.85
CA ALA A 364 -6.70 8.98 -1.42
C ALA A 364 -5.78 10.01 -0.77
N PHE A 365 -4.49 9.99 -1.12
CA PHE A 365 -3.49 10.92 -0.62
C PHE A 365 -3.82 12.38 -1.02
N SER A 366 -4.25 12.60 -2.25
CA SER A 366 -4.72 13.92 -2.71
C SER A 366 -5.92 14.39 -1.89
N ALA A 367 -6.89 13.52 -1.64
CA ALA A 367 -8.07 13.84 -0.85
C ALA A 367 -7.72 14.20 0.60
N VAL A 368 -6.78 13.48 1.24
CA VAL A 368 -6.32 13.78 2.62
C VAL A 368 -5.57 15.11 2.68
N ASN A 369 -4.69 15.40 1.70
CA ASN A 369 -4.02 16.69 1.63
C ASN A 369 -5.03 17.84 1.56
N LEU A 370 -6.07 17.73 0.74
CA LEU A 370 -7.16 18.71 0.67
C LEU A 370 -7.98 18.77 1.96
N ALA A 371 -8.23 17.62 2.61
CA ALA A 371 -8.97 17.56 3.86
C ALA A 371 -8.30 18.35 4.98
N VAL A 372 -6.95 18.36 5.07
CA VAL A 372 -6.23 19.20 6.03
C VAL A 372 -6.49 20.68 5.82
N VAL A 373 -6.38 21.16 4.57
CA VAL A 373 -6.64 22.57 4.23
C VAL A 373 -8.05 22.95 4.63
N LYS A 374 -9.04 22.13 4.26
CA LYS A 374 -10.44 22.36 4.60
C LYS A 374 -10.66 22.44 6.10
N THR A 375 -10.29 21.41 6.83
CA THR A 375 -10.63 21.28 8.25
C THR A 375 -9.88 22.26 9.16
N HIS A 376 -8.65 22.65 8.82
CA HIS A 376 -7.83 23.51 9.67
C HIS A 376 -7.82 24.98 9.26
N LEU A 377 -8.01 25.32 7.98
CA LEU A 377 -7.97 26.69 7.53
C LEU A 377 -9.33 27.23 7.11
N MET A 378 -10.20 26.40 6.51
CA MET A 378 -11.52 26.87 6.08
C MET A 378 -12.54 26.81 7.21
N ASP A 379 -12.58 25.68 7.95
CA ASP A 379 -13.57 25.45 9.00
C ASP A 379 -13.12 25.99 10.37
N ASP A 380 -11.82 26.28 10.56
CA ASP A 380 -11.25 26.80 11.80
C ASP A 380 -10.47 28.11 11.58
N ALA A 381 -11.16 29.24 11.74
CA ALA A 381 -10.57 30.56 11.53
C ALA A 381 -9.43 30.88 12.54
N GLY A 382 -9.42 30.24 13.72
CA GLY A 382 -8.37 30.42 14.73
C GLY A 382 -7.00 29.92 14.30
N GLN A 383 -6.93 29.03 13.30
CA GLN A 383 -5.69 28.51 12.75
C GLN A 383 -5.11 29.36 11.62
N ARG A 384 -5.74 30.46 11.22
CA ARG A 384 -5.26 31.34 10.15
C ARG A 384 -4.13 32.28 10.59
N THR A 385 -3.22 31.78 11.39
CA THR A 385 -1.98 32.46 11.77
C THR A 385 -0.91 32.23 10.69
N PRO A 386 0.16 33.05 10.60
CA PRO A 386 1.25 32.80 9.62
C PRO A 386 1.84 31.38 9.75
N LEU A 387 2.04 30.89 10.96
CA LEU A 387 2.50 29.52 11.22
C LEU A 387 1.45 28.49 10.85
N GLY A 388 0.19 28.75 11.11
CA GLY A 388 -0.93 27.90 10.71
C GLY A 388 -1.08 27.80 9.19
N LEU A 389 -0.94 28.91 8.48
CA LEU A 389 -0.94 28.94 7.01
C LEU A 389 0.22 28.13 6.42
N LEU A 390 1.41 28.24 7.00
CA LEU A 390 2.54 27.40 6.58
C LEU A 390 2.26 25.91 6.85
N ARG A 391 1.80 25.59 8.05
CA ARG A 391 1.64 24.20 8.53
C ARG A 391 0.46 23.48 7.90
N TYR A 392 -0.71 24.13 7.84
CA TYR A 392 -1.96 23.52 7.37
C TYR A 392 -2.38 23.97 5.97
N GLY A 393 -1.65 24.91 5.37
CA GLY A 393 -1.82 25.37 4.00
C GLY A 393 -0.66 24.92 3.12
N ALA A 394 0.52 25.55 3.26
CA ALA A 394 1.63 25.32 2.36
C ALA A 394 2.08 23.84 2.34
N VAL A 395 2.26 23.18 3.51
CA VAL A 395 2.71 21.79 3.59
C VAL A 395 1.75 20.83 2.87
N PRO A 396 0.42 20.82 3.15
CA PRO A 396 -0.51 19.95 2.42
C PRO A 396 -0.65 20.31 0.94
N LEU A 397 -0.56 21.59 0.57
CA LEU A 397 -0.63 22.00 -0.84
C LEU A 397 0.61 21.57 -1.63
N VAL A 398 1.80 21.60 -1.03
CA VAL A 398 3.01 21.01 -1.63
C VAL A 398 2.82 19.49 -1.77
N GLY A 399 2.33 18.80 -0.74
CA GLY A 399 1.99 17.38 -0.80
C GLY A 399 0.99 17.07 -1.91
N LEU A 400 -0.07 17.88 -2.05
CA LEU A 400 -1.03 17.78 -3.15
C LEU A 400 -0.37 18.00 -4.51
N GLY A 401 0.45 19.04 -4.65
CA GLY A 401 1.16 19.33 -5.90
C GLY A 401 2.07 18.18 -6.34
N LEU A 402 2.80 17.60 -5.39
CA LEU A 402 3.66 16.42 -5.65
C LEU A 402 2.83 15.19 -6.00
N THR A 403 1.74 14.91 -5.28
CA THR A 403 0.86 13.77 -5.61
C THR A 403 0.17 13.95 -6.97
N LEU A 404 -0.27 15.15 -7.31
CA LEU A 404 -0.83 15.46 -8.64
C LEU A 404 0.21 15.31 -9.75
N TRP A 405 1.45 15.71 -9.50
CA TRP A 405 2.52 15.49 -10.46
C TRP A 405 2.79 13.99 -10.66
N LEU A 406 2.89 13.21 -9.59
CA LEU A 406 3.01 11.75 -9.70
C LEU A 406 1.83 11.15 -10.48
N TRP A 407 0.62 11.67 -10.31
CA TRP A 407 -0.56 11.28 -11.08
C TRP A 407 -0.39 11.46 -12.58
N THR A 408 0.08 12.65 -13.00
CA THR A 408 0.31 12.94 -14.42
C THR A 408 1.46 12.14 -15.02
N SER A 409 2.27 11.51 -14.20
CA SER A 409 3.40 10.67 -14.60
C SER A 409 3.04 9.18 -14.74
N LEU A 410 1.80 8.79 -14.38
CA LEU A 410 1.29 7.44 -14.62
C LEU A 410 1.05 7.21 -16.12
N SER A 411 1.08 5.93 -16.54
CA SER A 411 0.81 5.57 -17.94
C SER A 411 -0.62 5.95 -18.35
N ALA A 412 -0.80 6.27 -19.63
CA ALA A 412 -2.12 6.61 -20.17
C ALA A 412 -3.15 5.49 -19.94
N LEU A 413 -2.73 4.24 -20.07
CA LEU A 413 -3.59 3.07 -19.80
C LEU A 413 -4.05 3.06 -18.34
N THR A 414 -3.15 3.27 -17.39
CA THR A 414 -3.47 3.35 -15.96
C THR A 414 -4.47 4.47 -15.66
N LEU A 415 -4.25 5.65 -16.25
CA LEU A 415 -5.16 6.77 -16.08
C LEU A 415 -6.56 6.45 -16.63
N VAL A 416 -6.65 5.86 -17.81
CA VAL A 416 -7.94 5.47 -18.42
C VAL A 416 -8.67 4.45 -17.52
N ILE A 417 -8.01 3.38 -17.10
CA ILE A 417 -8.61 2.34 -16.24
C ILE A 417 -9.03 2.95 -14.90
N GLY A 418 -8.17 3.74 -14.27
CA GLY A 418 -8.45 4.36 -12.98
C GLY A 418 -9.59 5.38 -13.06
N LEU A 419 -9.66 6.19 -14.11
CA LEU A 419 -10.77 7.12 -14.33
C LEU A 419 -12.07 6.39 -14.65
N CYS A 420 -12.04 5.29 -15.41
CA CYS A 420 -13.22 4.42 -15.61
C CYS A 420 -13.71 3.85 -14.27
N TRP A 421 -12.80 3.38 -13.41
CA TRP A 421 -13.13 2.92 -12.06
C TRP A 421 -13.78 4.03 -11.23
N PHE A 422 -13.21 5.23 -11.23
CA PHE A 422 -13.77 6.38 -10.53
C PHE A 422 -15.15 6.77 -11.07
N ALA A 423 -15.33 6.76 -12.39
CA ALA A 423 -16.62 7.04 -13.03
C ALA A 423 -17.68 5.98 -12.67
N LEU A 424 -17.29 4.69 -12.58
CA LEU A 424 -18.16 3.63 -12.06
C LEU A 424 -18.58 3.89 -10.62
N GLY A 425 -17.63 4.33 -9.76
CA GLY A 425 -17.93 4.73 -8.39
C GLY A 425 -18.90 5.91 -8.31
N LEU A 426 -18.72 6.91 -9.16
CA LEU A 426 -19.63 8.06 -9.24
C LEU A 426 -21.03 7.66 -9.73
N ALA A 427 -21.12 6.82 -10.76
CA ALA A 427 -22.39 6.29 -11.25
C ALA A 427 -23.10 5.45 -10.16
N TYR A 428 -22.34 4.60 -9.47
CA TYR A 428 -22.88 3.81 -8.36
C TYR A 428 -23.35 4.70 -7.21
N LEU A 429 -22.60 5.73 -6.85
CA LEU A 429 -22.99 6.74 -5.87
C LEU A 429 -24.29 7.44 -6.27
N ALA A 430 -24.43 7.83 -7.54
CA ALA A 430 -25.64 8.48 -8.04
C ALA A 430 -26.87 7.57 -7.91
N VAL A 431 -26.72 6.27 -8.16
CA VAL A 431 -27.80 5.28 -7.95
C VAL A 431 -28.13 5.15 -6.45
N LEU A 432 -27.13 5.00 -5.57
CA LEU A 432 -27.33 4.86 -4.12
C LEU A 432 -28.01 6.08 -3.51
N THR A 433 -27.70 7.28 -3.99
CA THR A 433 -28.21 8.54 -3.46
C THR A 433 -29.47 9.03 -4.18
N ALA A 434 -30.04 8.23 -5.08
CA ALA A 434 -31.17 8.63 -5.92
C ALA A 434 -30.91 9.98 -6.64
N GLY A 435 -29.76 10.09 -7.32
CA GLY A 435 -29.33 11.32 -7.99
C GLY A 435 -28.86 12.41 -7.02
N PHE A 436 -28.10 12.04 -6.01
CA PHE A 436 -27.54 12.93 -4.95
C PHE A 436 -28.61 13.61 -4.06
N ARG A 437 -29.84 13.10 -4.07
CA ARG A 437 -30.95 13.64 -3.23
C ARG A 437 -30.95 13.09 -1.82
N ARG A 438 -30.28 11.99 -1.54
CA ARG A 438 -30.18 11.35 -0.23
C ARG A 438 -28.71 11.17 0.14
N PRO A 439 -28.29 11.45 1.38
CA PRO A 439 -26.93 11.13 1.81
C PRO A 439 -26.73 9.61 1.82
N VAL A 440 -25.52 9.17 1.49
CA VAL A 440 -25.13 7.77 1.69
C VAL A 440 -25.23 7.47 3.20
N ARG A 441 -25.94 6.42 3.58
CA ARG A 441 -25.92 5.91 4.95
C ARG A 441 -24.62 5.14 5.15
N LEU A 442 -23.56 5.86 5.49
CA LEU A 442 -22.31 5.25 5.91
C LEU A 442 -22.39 5.00 7.42
N VAL A 443 -21.76 3.94 7.89
CA VAL A 443 -21.67 3.67 9.34
C VAL A 443 -21.08 4.88 10.01
N ASP A 444 -21.82 5.44 10.96
CA ASP A 444 -21.35 6.57 11.76
C ASP A 444 -20.35 6.04 12.80
N PHE A 445 -19.06 6.21 12.51
CA PHE A 445 -18.00 5.87 13.45
C PHE A 445 -17.94 6.86 14.64
N SER A 446 -18.76 7.93 14.62
CA SER A 446 -18.82 8.91 15.70
C SER A 446 -19.60 8.42 16.92
N GLU A 447 -20.46 7.39 16.77
CA GLU A 447 -21.18 6.81 17.93
C GLU A 447 -20.30 5.87 18.79
N THR A 448 -19.05 5.63 18.40
CA THR A 448 -18.09 4.78 19.13
C THR A 448 -16.90 5.56 19.70
N ALA A 449 -16.91 6.89 19.63
CA ALA A 449 -15.84 7.76 20.16
C ALA A 449 -16.10 8.17 21.63
#